data_2d47034a9b06e76c4e0b116297c1b930
#
_entry.id   2d47034a9b06e76c4e0b116297c1b930
#
_cell.length_a   1.000
_cell.length_b   1.000
_cell.length_c   1.000
_cell.angle_alpha   90.00
_cell.angle_beta   90.00
_cell.angle_gamma   90.00
#
_symmetry.space_group_name_H-M   'P 1'
#
loop_
_entity.id
_entity.type
_entity.pdbx_description
1 polymer ?
#
loop_
_entity_poly.entity_id
_entity_poly.type
_entity_poly.pdbx_seq_one_letter_code
_entity_poly.pdbx_strand_id
1 'polypeptide(L)'
;MKIKVLAFALCCAAIAVAQKVPQLKSEVARPGGMLPGNPKIALVKIADGFNDPTNVANAGDGTGRLFVVERVGRIRIVNKNGTVQKEPFLDLTNINPLGSDVQTGFVEQGLYAVAFHPKFKQNGYFYVHYSSLPFNGAGVVVRFQVDPASPNVMTPERTNKTAKVILRMERPYYNHNGGQIEFGPDGYLYIASGDGGWEGDPYGSGQDLTVLFGKMLRLDVNTEDDDNIAYKIPPSNPFVQAKKERLMVLFGVSELEFSKIKPRARPEIWAYGLRNPYEFSFDLKTGDLYMADVGQNHWEEIDFQPASSKGGENYGWNFNMGSWCFPMTGPDDKCPQVGLLPAGEYPHEVPYPGAAPLKDGHGCSVEGLGVANYGAMKGVYLVGDWCSGRVFGMGWDGRKWQMQEMLHTNLQFTAGGYDEQGFVYAVNCNCFYTSDKGPMANPPGALWKIVMADQVPAGASTARVVTEVSQAGGAAASNADGSVAFQHALDNKALSVVPMAGEAVSAQAMQFKKTGINPYKGNAAAANAGKVSYQQWCAACHLADGTGRIGSNLIDNNYTYPRVKTDVGTFEVIYGGASGAMQSFGGRVSQDDILKIMTYMESLKKK
;
A
#
# COMPACT_ATOMS: atom_id res chain seq x y z
N MET A 1 47.97 61.47 26.89
CA MET A 1 46.72 61.50 26.22
C MET A 1 46.38 60.04 25.76
N LYS A 2 45.59 59.33 26.54
CA LYS A 2 45.30 57.91 26.31
C LYS A 2 43.98 57.83 25.56
N ILE A 3 44.02 57.35 24.32
CA ILE A 3 42.82 57.09 23.50
C ILE A 3 42.33 55.67 23.84
N LYS A 4 41.12 55.58 24.43
CA LYS A 4 40.39 54.30 24.62
C LYS A 4 39.68 53.99 23.34
N VAL A 5 40.04 52.88 22.73
CA VAL A 5 39.25 52.26 21.63
C VAL A 5 38.17 51.38 22.27
N LEU A 6 36.92 51.73 22.05
CA LEU A 6 35.73 50.95 22.44
C LEU A 6 35.44 49.96 21.32
N ALA A 7 35.69 48.67 21.56
CA ALA A 7 35.28 47.62 20.65
C ALA A 7 33.81 47.28 20.92
N PHE A 8 32.92 47.58 19.96
CA PHE A 8 31.53 47.13 19.94
C PHE A 8 31.49 45.67 19.41
N ALA A 9 31.31 44.73 20.31
CA ALA A 9 31.01 43.37 19.94
C ALA A 9 29.51 43.27 19.61
N LEU A 10 29.18 43.20 18.32
CA LEU A 10 27.83 42.83 17.87
C LEU A 10 27.62 41.33 18.13
N CYS A 11 26.91 41.02 19.19
CA CYS A 11 26.42 39.67 19.45
C CYS A 11 25.20 39.42 18.56
N CYS A 12 25.41 38.86 17.36
CA CYS A 12 24.33 38.29 16.56
C CYS A 12 23.81 37.01 17.27
N ALA A 13 22.84 37.20 18.16
CA ALA A 13 22.05 36.08 18.66
C ALA A 13 21.18 35.58 17.49
N ALA A 14 21.67 34.56 16.78
CA ALA A 14 20.82 33.75 15.92
C ALA A 14 19.77 33.06 16.82
N ILE A 15 18.57 33.59 16.83
CA ILE A 15 17.43 32.90 17.39
C ILE A 15 17.17 31.72 16.43
N ALA A 16 17.80 30.59 16.72
CA ALA A 16 17.37 29.33 16.17
C ALA A 16 15.95 29.09 16.71
N VAL A 17 14.95 29.38 15.90
CA VAL A 17 13.60 28.84 16.10
C VAL A 17 13.78 27.34 15.93
N ALA A 18 14.01 26.64 17.02
CA ALA A 18 13.92 25.20 17.07
C ALA A 18 12.49 24.88 16.65
N GLN A 19 12.29 24.45 15.42
CA GLN A 19 11.07 23.77 15.02
C GLN A 19 10.88 22.65 16.04
N LYS A 20 9.80 22.74 16.84
CA LYS A 20 9.47 21.68 17.77
C LYS A 20 9.27 20.42 16.95
N VAL A 21 10.22 19.50 17.01
CA VAL A 21 10.05 18.15 16.51
C VAL A 21 8.77 17.61 17.12
N PRO A 22 7.86 17.05 16.34
CA PRO A 22 6.64 16.44 16.87
C PRO A 22 7.03 15.46 17.97
N GLN A 23 6.59 15.71 19.20
CA GLN A 23 6.89 14.77 20.27
C GLN A 23 6.00 13.55 20.09
N LEU A 24 6.59 12.37 20.07
CA LEU A 24 5.96 11.05 19.91
C LEU A 24 4.95 10.67 21.03
N LYS A 25 4.46 11.63 21.79
CA LYS A 25 3.45 11.49 22.85
C LYS A 25 2.13 12.20 22.49
N SER A 26 1.92 12.54 21.23
CA SER A 26 0.65 13.12 20.79
C SER A 26 -0.41 12.04 20.64
N GLU A 27 -1.69 12.44 20.76
CA GLU A 27 -2.81 11.58 20.42
C GLU A 27 -2.65 11.06 18.99
N VAL A 28 -2.90 9.76 18.79
CA VAL A 28 -2.86 9.13 17.47
C VAL A 28 -3.94 9.76 16.57
N ALA A 29 -3.55 10.20 15.38
CA ALA A 29 -4.50 10.81 14.46
C ALA A 29 -5.41 9.75 13.82
N ARG A 30 -6.68 10.09 13.68
CA ARG A 30 -7.69 9.26 13.01
C ARG A 30 -8.44 10.05 11.97
N PRO A 31 -9.05 9.42 10.96
CA PRO A 31 -9.93 10.09 10.00
C PRO A 31 -11.03 10.90 10.71
N GLY A 32 -11.38 12.04 10.12
CA GLY A 32 -12.31 13.01 10.73
C GLY A 32 -11.61 14.24 11.29
N GLY A 33 -10.28 14.26 11.36
CA GLY A 33 -9.48 15.47 11.58
C GLY A 33 -9.52 16.39 10.35
N MET A 34 -9.01 17.62 10.52
CA MET A 34 -8.90 18.59 9.44
C MET A 34 -7.48 19.13 9.36
N LEU A 35 -6.88 18.99 8.21
CA LEU A 35 -5.57 19.58 7.92
C LEU A 35 -5.64 21.11 7.83
N PRO A 36 -4.56 21.81 8.21
CA PRO A 36 -4.49 23.26 8.04
C PRO A 36 -4.78 23.67 6.59
N GLY A 37 -5.69 24.64 6.43
CA GLY A 37 -6.12 25.12 5.10
C GLY A 37 -7.11 24.20 4.38
N ASN A 38 -7.51 23.08 4.97
CA ASN A 38 -8.48 22.12 4.42
C ASN A 38 -8.23 21.82 2.91
N PRO A 39 -7.03 21.33 2.54
CA PRO A 39 -6.66 21.12 1.15
C PRO A 39 -7.62 20.15 0.46
N LYS A 40 -7.96 20.46 -0.79
CA LYS A 40 -8.73 19.57 -1.67
C LYS A 40 -7.83 19.12 -2.80
N ILE A 41 -7.83 17.82 -3.12
CA ILE A 41 -6.98 17.22 -4.12
C ILE A 41 -7.80 16.60 -5.26
N ALA A 42 -7.10 16.37 -6.37
CA ALA A 42 -7.57 15.57 -7.47
C ALA A 42 -6.41 14.68 -7.98
N LEU A 43 -6.74 13.54 -8.55
CA LEU A 43 -5.80 12.67 -9.23
C LEU A 43 -5.95 12.86 -10.74
N VAL A 44 -4.91 13.34 -11.38
CA VAL A 44 -4.84 13.55 -12.83
C VAL A 44 -4.14 12.36 -13.46
N LYS A 45 -4.80 11.67 -14.40
CA LYS A 45 -4.20 10.55 -15.13
C LYS A 45 -3.05 11.04 -16.00
N ILE A 46 -1.87 10.46 -15.84
CA ILE A 46 -0.68 10.75 -16.64
C ILE A 46 -0.47 9.69 -17.71
N ALA A 47 -0.61 8.42 -17.33
CA ALA A 47 -0.45 7.29 -18.23
C ALA A 47 -1.26 6.10 -17.73
N ASP A 48 -1.48 5.11 -18.58
CA ASP A 48 -2.07 3.81 -18.22
C ASP A 48 -1.42 2.69 -19.04
N GLY A 49 -1.92 1.47 -18.93
CA GLY A 49 -1.36 0.32 -19.64
C GLY A 49 -0.35 -0.49 -18.81
N PHE A 50 -0.29 -0.29 -17.49
CA PHE A 50 0.63 -1.00 -16.61
C PHE A 50 0.02 -2.30 -16.08
N ASN A 51 0.86 -3.36 -16.01
CA ASN A 51 0.45 -4.65 -15.50
C ASN A 51 0.81 -4.78 -14.01
N ASP A 52 -0.19 -4.64 -13.13
CA ASP A 52 -0.03 -4.67 -11.67
C ASP A 52 1.13 -3.77 -11.19
N PRO A 53 1.04 -2.43 -11.33
CA PRO A 53 2.12 -1.55 -10.92
C PRO A 53 2.27 -1.55 -9.39
N THR A 54 3.51 -1.58 -8.90
CA THR A 54 3.86 -1.74 -7.48
C THR A 54 4.75 -0.63 -6.95
N ASN A 55 5.23 0.27 -7.79
CA ASN A 55 6.06 1.40 -7.35
C ASN A 55 6.21 2.43 -8.47
N VAL A 56 6.48 3.67 -8.10
CA VAL A 56 6.90 4.72 -9.02
C VAL A 56 8.09 5.48 -8.46
N ALA A 57 9.13 5.66 -9.27
CA ALA A 57 10.34 6.36 -8.87
C ALA A 57 10.83 7.30 -9.98
N ASN A 58 11.67 8.26 -9.62
CA ASN A 58 12.46 9.07 -10.54
C ASN A 58 13.95 8.77 -10.36
N ALA A 59 14.74 9.05 -11.40
CA ALA A 59 16.18 8.76 -11.36
C ALA A 59 17.05 9.91 -10.82
N GLY A 60 16.47 11.07 -10.57
CA GLY A 60 17.21 12.28 -10.13
C GLY A 60 18.25 12.77 -11.14
N ASP A 61 18.09 12.42 -12.43
CA ASP A 61 19.07 12.69 -13.48
C ASP A 61 18.80 13.95 -14.32
N GLY A 62 17.72 14.66 -13.97
CA GLY A 62 17.30 15.91 -14.63
C GLY A 62 16.45 15.69 -15.90
N THR A 63 16.07 14.46 -16.21
CA THR A 63 15.26 14.16 -17.41
C THR A 63 13.77 14.31 -17.18
N GLY A 64 13.32 14.26 -15.93
CA GLY A 64 11.90 14.34 -15.53
C GLY A 64 11.07 13.13 -15.95
N ARG A 65 11.71 12.01 -16.31
CA ARG A 65 11.03 10.73 -16.58
C ARG A 65 10.73 10.00 -15.27
N LEU A 66 9.65 9.21 -15.28
CA LEU A 66 9.26 8.34 -14.18
C LEU A 66 9.46 6.88 -14.58
N PHE A 67 9.70 6.06 -13.57
CA PHE A 67 9.87 4.62 -13.70
C PHE A 67 8.74 3.95 -12.94
N VAL A 68 7.88 3.25 -13.66
CA VAL A 68 6.77 2.49 -13.08
C VAL A 68 7.18 1.02 -13.03
N VAL A 69 7.21 0.47 -11.84
CA VAL A 69 7.53 -0.94 -11.59
C VAL A 69 6.27 -1.77 -11.79
N GLU A 70 6.36 -2.85 -12.53
CA GLU A 70 5.30 -3.83 -12.72
C GLU A 70 5.64 -5.11 -11.94
N ARG A 71 4.72 -5.58 -11.12
CA ARG A 71 4.85 -6.75 -10.25
C ARG A 71 5.40 -7.99 -10.96
N VAL A 72 5.05 -8.16 -12.23
CA VAL A 72 5.51 -9.28 -13.07
C VAL A 72 7.01 -9.31 -13.35
N GLY A 73 7.76 -8.27 -12.99
CA GLY A 73 9.22 -8.20 -13.18
C GLY A 73 9.69 -7.20 -14.22
N ARG A 74 8.90 -6.17 -14.54
CA ARG A 74 9.27 -5.13 -15.50
C ARG A 74 9.33 -3.76 -14.87
N ILE A 75 10.13 -2.88 -15.46
CA ILE A 75 10.15 -1.44 -15.15
C ILE A 75 9.90 -0.69 -16.44
N ARG A 76 8.85 0.14 -16.46
CA ARG A 76 8.44 0.95 -17.62
C ARG A 76 8.84 2.40 -17.43
N ILE A 77 9.26 3.07 -18.51
CA ILE A 77 9.55 4.51 -18.49
C ILE A 77 8.33 5.28 -18.98
N VAL A 78 7.94 6.27 -18.18
CA VAL A 78 6.99 7.31 -18.55
C VAL A 78 7.77 8.61 -18.76
N ASN A 79 7.77 9.13 -19.98
CA ASN A 79 8.42 10.38 -20.31
C ASN A 79 7.70 11.57 -19.64
N LYS A 80 8.40 12.69 -19.51
CA LYS A 80 7.85 13.93 -18.91
C LYS A 80 6.52 14.40 -19.54
N ASN A 81 6.27 14.06 -20.81
CA ASN A 81 5.03 14.37 -21.52
C ASN A 81 3.91 13.33 -21.31
N GLY A 82 4.10 12.34 -20.45
CA GLY A 82 3.13 11.27 -20.15
C GLY A 82 3.18 10.08 -21.13
N THR A 83 4.04 10.09 -22.16
CA THR A 83 4.14 8.94 -23.07
C THR A 83 4.91 7.78 -22.43
N VAL A 84 4.35 6.57 -22.48
CA VAL A 84 5.02 5.35 -22.03
C VAL A 84 5.96 4.85 -23.13
N GLN A 85 7.22 4.58 -22.80
CA GLN A 85 8.16 4.00 -23.76
C GLN A 85 7.74 2.57 -24.10
N LYS A 86 7.90 2.19 -25.38
CA LYS A 86 7.50 0.87 -25.88
C LYS A 86 8.28 -0.24 -25.18
N GLU A 87 9.60 -0.12 -25.18
CA GLU A 87 10.48 -1.11 -24.56
C GLU A 87 10.62 -0.82 -23.07
N PRO A 88 10.61 -1.83 -22.20
CA PRO A 88 10.83 -1.65 -20.77
C PRO A 88 12.26 -1.18 -20.50
N PHE A 89 12.44 -0.42 -19.41
CA PHE A 89 13.77 -0.08 -18.89
C PHE A 89 14.52 -1.33 -18.41
N LEU A 90 13.82 -2.19 -17.67
CA LEU A 90 14.30 -3.49 -17.19
C LEU A 90 13.22 -4.54 -17.43
N ASP A 91 13.61 -5.72 -17.91
CA ASP A 91 12.72 -6.88 -18.02
C ASP A 91 13.40 -8.12 -17.40
N LEU A 92 12.88 -8.58 -16.26
CA LEU A 92 13.33 -9.78 -15.56
C LEU A 92 12.46 -11.01 -15.87
N THR A 93 11.41 -10.88 -16.69
CA THR A 93 10.45 -11.98 -16.94
C THR A 93 11.06 -13.15 -17.71
N ASN A 94 12.11 -12.89 -18.49
CA ASN A 94 12.80 -13.88 -19.32
C ASN A 94 14.30 -13.96 -19.03
N ILE A 95 14.74 -13.34 -17.94
CA ILE A 95 16.17 -13.25 -17.59
C ILE A 95 16.31 -13.76 -16.16
N ASN A 96 17.23 -14.68 -16.02
CA ASN A 96 17.62 -15.20 -14.72
C ASN A 96 19.08 -14.84 -14.45
N PRO A 97 19.38 -13.59 -14.08
CA PRO A 97 20.76 -13.14 -13.92
C PRO A 97 21.50 -13.82 -12.76
N LEU A 98 20.77 -14.48 -11.85
CA LEU A 98 21.31 -15.04 -10.61
C LEU A 98 20.82 -16.47 -10.34
N GLY A 99 20.25 -17.13 -11.32
CA GLY A 99 19.69 -18.48 -11.16
C GLY A 99 18.33 -18.50 -10.44
N SER A 100 17.65 -17.37 -10.36
CA SER A 100 16.33 -17.27 -9.74
C SER A 100 15.44 -16.24 -10.45
N ASP A 101 14.28 -16.69 -10.90
CA ASP A 101 13.28 -15.85 -11.53
C ASP A 101 12.48 -15.05 -10.48
N VAL A 102 11.80 -13.99 -10.93
CA VAL A 102 10.85 -13.26 -10.09
C VAL A 102 9.68 -14.17 -9.77
N GLN A 103 9.44 -14.41 -8.48
CA GLN A 103 8.29 -15.17 -8.01
C GLN A 103 7.04 -14.30 -7.99
N THR A 104 5.96 -14.75 -8.65
CA THR A 104 4.68 -14.05 -8.75
C THR A 104 3.50 -14.92 -8.35
N GLY A 105 3.74 -16.05 -7.70
CA GLY A 105 2.72 -17.05 -7.38
C GLY A 105 1.67 -16.59 -6.37
N PHE A 106 1.98 -15.57 -5.57
CA PHE A 106 1.05 -14.93 -4.66
C PHE A 106 0.96 -13.43 -4.93
N VAL A 107 -0.14 -12.80 -4.56
CA VAL A 107 -0.41 -11.38 -4.86
C VAL A 107 0.63 -10.43 -4.28
N GLU A 108 1.16 -10.75 -3.11
CA GLU A 108 2.22 -9.97 -2.47
C GLU A 108 3.64 -10.34 -2.97
N GLN A 109 3.78 -11.23 -3.93
CA GLN A 109 5.07 -11.60 -4.51
C GLN A 109 5.26 -10.98 -5.89
N GLY A 110 6.48 -10.57 -6.20
CA GLY A 110 6.81 -9.97 -7.47
C GLY A 110 8.02 -9.06 -7.39
N LEU A 111 8.15 -8.18 -8.36
CA LEU A 111 9.05 -7.04 -8.33
C LEU A 111 8.33 -5.90 -7.58
N TYR A 112 8.92 -5.45 -6.49
CA TYR A 112 8.28 -4.48 -5.58
C TYR A 112 8.65 -3.03 -5.91
N ALA A 113 9.96 -2.75 -5.94
CA ALA A 113 10.42 -1.37 -6.02
C ALA A 113 11.74 -1.23 -6.77
N VAL A 114 12.02 0.00 -7.19
CA VAL A 114 13.31 0.43 -7.73
C VAL A 114 13.82 1.67 -6.99
N ALA A 115 15.09 1.70 -6.66
CA ALA A 115 15.77 2.87 -6.12
C ALA A 115 16.99 3.22 -6.99
N PHE A 116 17.07 4.46 -7.41
CA PHE A 116 18.22 4.97 -8.16
C PHE A 116 19.27 5.51 -7.22
N HIS A 117 20.54 5.15 -7.45
CA HIS A 117 21.64 5.66 -6.66
C HIS A 117 21.69 7.20 -6.75
N PRO A 118 21.98 7.95 -5.67
CA PRO A 118 22.04 9.42 -5.72
C PRO A 118 22.99 9.98 -6.78
N LYS A 119 23.95 9.16 -7.24
CA LYS A 119 24.86 9.49 -8.35
C LYS A 119 24.54 8.71 -9.63
N PHE A 120 23.27 8.34 -9.84
CA PHE A 120 22.84 7.52 -10.99
C PHE A 120 23.29 8.09 -12.32
N LYS A 121 23.18 9.41 -12.50
CA LYS A 121 23.63 10.11 -13.73
C LYS A 121 25.11 9.85 -14.05
N GLN A 122 25.95 9.59 -13.04
CA GLN A 122 27.38 9.36 -13.21
C GLN A 122 27.74 7.88 -13.28
N ASN A 123 27.14 7.07 -12.42
CA ASN A 123 27.53 5.67 -12.24
C ASN A 123 26.55 4.65 -12.85
N GLY A 124 25.33 5.06 -13.19
CA GLY A 124 24.31 4.20 -13.75
C GLY A 124 23.76 3.14 -12.79
N TYR A 125 24.08 3.22 -11.49
CA TYR A 125 23.63 2.22 -10.52
C TYR A 125 22.17 2.45 -10.11
N PHE A 126 21.41 1.36 -10.10
CA PHE A 126 20.08 1.28 -9.53
C PHE A 126 19.87 -0.07 -8.85
N TYR A 127 18.93 -0.12 -7.95
CA TYR A 127 18.65 -1.25 -7.09
C TYR A 127 17.20 -1.66 -7.28
N VAL A 128 16.93 -2.95 -7.25
CA VAL A 128 15.56 -3.50 -7.26
C VAL A 128 15.38 -4.45 -6.11
N HIS A 129 14.15 -4.50 -5.58
CA HIS A 129 13.74 -5.47 -4.57
C HIS A 129 12.63 -6.36 -5.15
N TYR A 130 12.79 -7.67 -5.06
CA TYR A 130 11.80 -8.61 -5.56
C TYR A 130 11.77 -9.92 -4.78
N SER A 131 10.68 -10.68 -4.91
CA SER A 131 10.62 -12.08 -4.50
C SER A 131 11.27 -12.95 -5.55
N SER A 132 12.21 -13.82 -5.15
CA SER A 132 12.84 -14.79 -6.05
C SER A 132 12.35 -16.21 -5.80
N LEU A 133 12.43 -17.07 -6.82
CA LEU A 133 12.29 -18.52 -6.64
C LEU A 133 13.40 -19.07 -5.72
N PRO A 134 13.21 -20.24 -5.10
CA PRO A 134 12.01 -21.07 -5.07
C PRO A 134 11.09 -20.73 -3.89
N PHE A 135 9.99 -21.43 -3.81
CA PHE A 135 8.98 -21.51 -2.77
C PHE A 135 8.79 -20.23 -1.94
N ASN A 136 8.35 -19.88 -0.97
CA ASN A 136 7.98 -18.65 -0.23
C ASN A 136 8.50 -17.31 -0.79
N GLY A 137 9.38 -17.33 -1.79
CA GLY A 137 9.90 -16.15 -2.45
C GLY A 137 10.91 -15.37 -1.60
N ALA A 138 12.17 -15.81 -1.54
CA ALA A 138 13.18 -15.05 -0.82
C ALA A 138 13.20 -13.58 -1.26
N GLY A 139 13.23 -12.64 -0.32
CA GLY A 139 13.42 -11.23 -0.61
C GLY A 139 14.85 -10.97 -1.09
N VAL A 140 14.99 -10.42 -2.28
CA VAL A 140 16.32 -10.18 -2.87
C VAL A 140 16.42 -8.72 -3.31
N VAL A 141 17.46 -8.05 -2.83
CA VAL A 141 17.86 -6.73 -3.32
C VAL A 141 19.06 -6.91 -4.24
N VAL A 142 18.92 -6.45 -5.49
CA VAL A 142 19.96 -6.57 -6.52
C VAL A 142 20.31 -5.20 -7.06
N ARG A 143 21.62 -4.92 -7.17
CA ARG A 143 22.14 -3.77 -7.90
C ARG A 143 22.36 -4.16 -9.35
N PHE A 144 21.95 -3.27 -10.24
CA PHE A 144 22.29 -3.27 -11.65
C PHE A 144 23.02 -1.99 -12.04
N GLN A 145 23.61 -1.98 -13.23
CA GLN A 145 24.25 -0.82 -13.80
C GLN A 145 23.82 -0.61 -15.25
N VAL A 146 23.06 0.44 -15.50
CA VAL A 146 22.76 0.87 -16.87
C VAL A 146 24.00 1.55 -17.48
N ASP A 147 24.09 1.55 -18.81
CA ASP A 147 25.07 2.38 -19.50
C ASP A 147 24.66 3.87 -19.41
N PRO A 148 25.47 4.75 -18.78
CA PRO A 148 25.13 6.17 -18.74
C PRO A 148 24.96 6.82 -20.11
N ALA A 149 25.59 6.26 -21.15
CA ALA A 149 25.41 6.72 -22.55
C ALA A 149 24.08 6.23 -23.17
N SER A 150 23.45 5.20 -22.57
CA SER A 150 22.16 4.63 -23.01
C SER A 150 21.23 4.39 -21.83
N PRO A 151 20.82 5.43 -21.08
CA PRO A 151 20.21 5.29 -19.77
C PRO A 151 18.73 4.88 -19.80
N ASN A 152 18.20 4.48 -20.95
CA ASN A 152 16.78 4.16 -21.12
C ASN A 152 16.48 2.68 -21.24
N VAL A 153 17.50 1.82 -21.28
CA VAL A 153 17.29 0.39 -21.47
C VAL A 153 18.40 -0.46 -20.85
N MET A 154 17.99 -1.53 -20.18
CA MET A 154 18.85 -2.62 -19.76
C MET A 154 18.71 -3.77 -20.76
N THR A 155 19.74 -4.01 -21.57
CA THR A 155 19.75 -5.19 -22.41
C THR A 155 19.89 -6.46 -21.59
N PRO A 156 19.41 -7.63 -22.05
CA PRO A 156 19.59 -8.92 -21.35
C PRO A 156 21.04 -9.20 -20.99
N GLU A 157 21.96 -8.95 -21.91
CA GLU A 157 23.39 -9.15 -21.69
C GLU A 157 23.90 -8.26 -20.54
N ARG A 158 23.54 -6.97 -20.54
CA ARG A 158 23.97 -6.03 -19.51
C ARG A 158 23.35 -6.35 -18.16
N THR A 159 22.07 -6.75 -18.14
CA THR A 159 21.36 -7.20 -16.92
C THR A 159 22.11 -8.35 -16.26
N ASN A 160 22.45 -9.40 -17.03
CA ASN A 160 23.20 -10.53 -16.51
C ASN A 160 24.62 -10.14 -16.05
N LYS A 161 25.31 -9.30 -16.83
CA LYS A 161 26.70 -8.91 -16.55
C LYS A 161 26.85 -8.05 -15.31
N THR A 162 25.86 -7.18 -15.01
CA THR A 162 25.98 -6.16 -13.95
C THR A 162 25.22 -6.50 -12.68
N ALA A 163 24.46 -7.59 -12.68
CA ALA A 163 23.71 -8.04 -11.52
C ALA A 163 24.65 -8.36 -10.34
N LYS A 164 24.45 -7.67 -9.21
CA LYS A 164 25.15 -7.92 -7.93
C LYS A 164 24.11 -8.04 -6.83
N VAL A 165 23.99 -9.20 -6.20
CA VAL A 165 23.13 -9.38 -5.03
C VAL A 165 23.70 -8.55 -3.89
N ILE A 166 22.85 -7.66 -3.37
CA ILE A 166 23.17 -6.83 -2.20
C ILE A 166 22.71 -7.54 -0.93
N LEU A 167 21.46 -7.98 -0.91
CA LEU A 167 20.88 -8.66 0.25
C LEU A 167 19.95 -9.78 -0.23
N ARG A 168 19.97 -10.91 0.49
CA ARG A 168 19.03 -12.01 0.31
C ARG A 168 18.49 -12.43 1.66
N MET A 169 17.16 -12.53 1.78
CA MET A 169 16.44 -12.90 2.99
C MET A 169 15.51 -14.07 2.67
N GLU A 170 15.85 -15.25 3.17
CA GLU A 170 14.99 -16.44 3.03
C GLU A 170 13.77 -16.28 3.93
N ARG A 171 12.58 -16.27 3.35
CA ARG A 171 11.33 -16.00 4.05
C ARG A 171 10.64 -17.28 4.52
N PRO A 172 10.05 -17.27 5.74
CA PRO A 172 9.30 -18.42 6.22
C PRO A 172 7.95 -18.61 5.51
N TYR A 173 7.34 -17.51 5.03
CA TYR A 173 6.06 -17.51 4.32
C TYR A 173 6.11 -16.63 3.07
N TYR A 174 5.06 -16.73 2.25
CA TYR A 174 4.93 -16.05 0.96
C TYR A 174 4.35 -14.63 1.02
N ASN A 175 3.86 -14.21 2.18
CA ASN A 175 3.23 -12.91 2.43
C ASN A 175 4.03 -12.06 3.42
N HIS A 176 3.60 -10.82 3.65
CA HIS A 176 4.27 -9.79 4.45
C HIS A 176 5.73 -9.58 4.00
N ASN A 177 5.87 -9.20 2.77
CA ASN A 177 7.18 -9.13 2.13
C ASN A 177 7.90 -7.80 2.40
N GLY A 178 7.21 -6.78 2.95
CA GLY A 178 7.63 -5.41 2.80
C GLY A 178 7.55 -5.04 1.31
N GLY A 179 8.37 -4.15 0.84
CA GLY A 179 8.34 -3.82 -0.59
C GLY A 179 9.35 -2.75 -0.94
N GLN A 180 9.11 -1.56 -0.45
CA GLN A 180 9.84 -0.36 -0.80
C GLN A 180 11.33 -0.45 -0.46
N ILE A 181 12.14 0.12 -1.34
CA ILE A 181 13.54 0.51 -1.10
C ILE A 181 13.72 1.96 -1.56
N GLU A 182 14.46 2.75 -0.79
CA GLU A 182 14.70 4.15 -1.12
C GLU A 182 16.03 4.61 -0.51
N PHE A 183 16.71 5.55 -1.18
CA PHE A 183 17.87 6.23 -0.58
C PHE A 183 17.39 7.33 0.34
N GLY A 184 17.79 7.25 1.61
CA GLY A 184 17.55 8.31 2.56
C GLY A 184 18.38 9.59 2.25
N PRO A 185 18.02 10.71 2.89
CA PRO A 185 18.75 11.98 2.72
C PRO A 185 20.22 11.90 3.17
N ASP A 186 20.57 10.87 3.91
CA ASP A 186 21.93 10.55 4.36
C ASP A 186 22.74 9.72 3.34
N GLY A 187 22.12 9.36 2.20
CA GLY A 187 22.74 8.62 1.10
C GLY A 187 22.89 7.12 1.32
N TYR A 188 22.30 6.56 2.37
CA TYR A 188 22.23 5.12 2.58
C TYR A 188 20.94 4.53 2.00
N LEU A 189 20.99 3.24 1.66
CA LEU A 189 19.82 2.52 1.17
C LEU A 189 18.99 2.01 2.36
N TYR A 190 17.72 2.40 2.41
CA TYR A 190 16.73 1.88 3.34
C TYR A 190 15.91 0.80 2.65
N ILE A 191 15.56 -0.25 3.40
CA ILE A 191 14.82 -1.41 2.90
C ILE A 191 13.76 -1.75 3.93
N ALA A 192 12.50 -1.70 3.51
CA ALA A 192 11.38 -2.18 4.32
C ALA A 192 11.25 -3.71 4.20
N SER A 193 11.18 -4.39 5.34
CA SER A 193 11.01 -5.83 5.43
C SER A 193 9.86 -6.16 6.37
N GLY A 194 8.85 -6.86 5.86
CA GLY A 194 7.76 -7.39 6.68
C GLY A 194 8.21 -8.46 7.66
N ASP A 195 7.34 -8.87 8.57
CA ASP A 195 7.61 -9.82 9.66
C ASP A 195 7.90 -11.26 9.20
N GLY A 196 7.81 -11.52 7.91
CA GLY A 196 8.06 -12.81 7.29
C GLY A 196 6.80 -13.63 7.05
N GLY A 197 5.63 -13.11 7.40
CA GLY A 197 4.35 -13.62 6.98
C GLY A 197 3.57 -14.41 8.02
N TRP A 198 2.40 -14.92 7.56
CA TRP A 198 1.36 -15.57 8.33
C TRP A 198 0.63 -14.60 9.28
N GLU A 199 -0.32 -15.14 10.07
CA GLU A 199 -1.11 -14.33 10.99
C GLU A 199 -0.39 -14.19 12.33
N GLY A 200 -0.35 -12.96 12.87
CA GLY A 200 0.12 -12.67 14.22
C GLY A 200 1.61 -12.85 14.47
N ASP A 201 2.43 -12.88 13.41
CA ASP A 201 3.88 -13.04 13.51
C ASP A 201 4.26 -14.25 14.38
N PRO A 202 4.01 -15.49 13.92
CA PRO A 202 4.16 -16.69 14.74
C PRO A 202 5.58 -16.95 15.23
N TYR A 203 6.59 -16.31 14.64
CA TYR A 203 7.99 -16.40 15.04
C TYR A 203 8.45 -15.24 15.93
N GLY A 204 7.59 -14.25 16.19
CA GLY A 204 7.96 -13.03 16.93
C GLY A 204 9.02 -12.20 16.22
N SER A 205 9.08 -12.28 14.90
CA SER A 205 10.10 -11.64 14.07
C SER A 205 10.13 -10.13 14.27
N GLY A 206 8.97 -9.48 14.45
CA GLY A 206 8.89 -8.04 14.68
C GLY A 206 9.77 -7.59 15.84
N GLN A 207 9.82 -8.36 16.93
CA GLN A 207 10.60 -8.07 18.14
C GLN A 207 11.96 -8.76 18.18
N ASP A 208 12.22 -9.77 17.33
CA ASP A 208 13.50 -10.48 17.33
C ASP A 208 14.57 -9.70 16.56
N LEU A 209 15.53 -9.13 17.25
CA LEU A 209 16.67 -8.42 16.67
C LEU A 209 17.71 -9.33 15.99
N THR A 210 17.56 -10.64 16.05
CA THR A 210 18.48 -11.60 15.41
C THR A 210 18.14 -11.87 13.96
N VAL A 211 16.95 -11.45 13.51
CA VAL A 211 16.44 -11.60 12.14
C VAL A 211 16.21 -10.24 11.48
N LEU A 212 16.09 -10.24 10.15
CA LEU A 212 15.89 -9.02 9.36
C LEU A 212 14.41 -8.78 9.01
N PHE A 213 13.50 -9.56 9.58
CA PHE A 213 12.06 -9.46 9.33
C PHE A 213 11.36 -8.57 10.35
N GLY A 214 10.32 -7.82 9.91
CA GLY A 214 9.60 -6.84 10.72
C GLY A 214 10.46 -5.63 11.04
N LYS A 215 11.22 -5.14 10.04
CA LYS A 215 12.29 -4.15 10.21
C LYS A 215 12.30 -3.09 9.12
N MET A 216 12.79 -1.92 9.49
CA MET A 216 13.46 -1.03 8.57
C MET A 216 14.96 -1.32 8.63
N LEU A 217 15.58 -1.66 7.51
CA LEU A 217 17.03 -1.88 7.39
C LEU A 217 17.70 -0.65 6.76
N ARG A 218 18.98 -0.45 7.06
CA ARG A 218 19.77 0.67 6.51
C ARG A 218 21.19 0.23 6.19
N LEU A 219 21.57 0.34 4.91
CA LEU A 219 22.80 -0.23 4.35
C LEU A 219 23.61 0.85 3.63
N ASP A 220 24.93 0.79 3.73
CA ASP A 220 25.85 1.53 2.88
C ASP A 220 26.23 0.65 1.67
N VAL A 221 25.68 0.98 0.52
CA VAL A 221 25.89 0.26 -0.75
C VAL A 221 26.98 0.89 -1.62
N ASN A 222 27.74 1.88 -1.09
CA ASN A 222 28.90 2.47 -1.76
C ASN A 222 30.10 1.53 -1.61
N THR A 223 30.09 0.42 -2.35
CA THR A 223 31.16 -0.56 -2.41
C THR A 223 31.73 -0.61 -3.80
N GLU A 224 33.06 -0.84 -3.91
CA GLU A 224 33.70 -1.06 -5.21
C GLU A 224 33.26 -2.41 -5.81
N ASP A 225 33.31 -2.52 -7.13
CA ASP A 225 32.93 -3.77 -7.81
C ASP A 225 33.90 -4.92 -7.52
N ASP A 226 35.15 -4.59 -7.24
CA ASP A 226 36.19 -5.56 -6.88
C ASP A 226 36.09 -6.04 -5.43
N ASP A 227 35.31 -5.34 -4.60
CA ASP A 227 35.04 -5.75 -3.23
C ASP A 227 34.13 -7.01 -3.24
N ASN A 228 34.57 -8.10 -2.62
CA ASN A 228 33.72 -9.23 -2.30
C ASN A 228 32.63 -8.89 -1.25
N ILE A 229 32.40 -7.60 -1.03
CA ILE A 229 31.47 -7.06 -0.05
C ILE A 229 30.27 -6.47 -0.79
N ALA A 230 29.08 -6.98 -0.48
CA ALA A 230 27.86 -6.50 -1.09
C ALA A 230 27.41 -5.13 -0.56
N TYR A 231 27.58 -4.90 0.75
CA TYR A 231 27.29 -3.65 1.45
C TYR A 231 28.17 -3.52 2.70
N LYS A 232 28.23 -2.31 3.24
CA LYS A 232 28.81 -1.99 4.55
C LYS A 232 27.71 -1.59 5.52
N ILE A 233 28.00 -1.71 6.80
CA ILE A 233 27.09 -1.22 7.84
C ILE A 233 27.38 0.25 8.12
N PRO A 234 26.42 1.16 8.00
CA PRO A 234 26.61 2.56 8.37
C PRO A 234 27.04 2.67 9.84
N PRO A 235 28.12 3.40 10.16
CA PRO A 235 28.62 3.50 11.53
C PRO A 235 27.62 4.07 12.54
N SER A 236 26.62 4.78 12.03
CA SER A 236 25.54 5.39 12.81
C SER A 236 24.33 4.49 13.00
N ASN A 237 24.34 3.26 12.49
CA ASN A 237 23.25 2.32 12.79
C ASN A 237 23.19 2.02 14.30
N PRO A 238 22.00 1.86 14.88
CA PRO A 238 21.84 1.78 16.34
C PRO A 238 22.49 0.56 16.97
N PHE A 239 22.68 -0.53 16.22
CA PHE A 239 23.17 -1.80 16.75
C PHE A 239 24.63 -2.12 16.39
N VAL A 240 25.34 -1.27 15.64
CA VAL A 240 26.75 -1.48 15.25
C VAL A 240 27.69 -1.46 16.46
N GLN A 241 27.45 -0.52 17.36
CA GLN A 241 28.17 -0.40 18.63
C GLN A 241 27.13 -0.28 19.74
N ALA A 242 26.52 -1.40 20.08
CA ALA A 242 25.56 -1.46 21.15
C ALA A 242 26.24 -1.11 22.48
N LYS A 243 26.39 0.18 22.77
CA LYS A 243 26.72 0.61 24.11
C LYS A 243 25.60 0.15 25.04
N LYS A 244 25.97 -0.58 26.09
CA LYS A 244 25.08 -1.13 27.09
C LYS A 244 24.02 -0.13 27.55
N GLU A 245 24.44 1.08 27.89
CA GLU A 245 23.57 2.15 28.39
C GLU A 245 22.51 2.56 27.35
N ARG A 246 22.89 2.63 26.08
CA ARG A 246 21.99 3.05 25.02
C ARG A 246 20.87 2.03 24.77
N LEU A 247 21.21 0.75 24.74
CA LEU A 247 20.21 -0.31 24.57
C LEU A 247 19.28 -0.41 25.78
N MET A 248 19.82 -0.28 27.00
CA MET A 248 19.00 -0.25 28.21
C MET A 248 17.98 0.91 28.20
N VAL A 249 18.40 2.09 27.72
CA VAL A 249 17.50 3.26 27.60
C VAL A 249 16.47 3.05 26.49
N LEU A 250 16.89 2.55 25.32
CA LEU A 250 15.98 2.37 24.17
C LEU A 250 14.93 1.30 24.42
N PHE A 251 15.28 0.23 25.10
CA PHE A 251 14.38 -0.93 25.28
C PHE A 251 13.82 -1.06 26.69
N GLY A 252 14.24 -0.23 27.62
CA GLY A 252 13.85 -0.37 29.03
C GLY A 252 14.27 -1.71 29.65
N VAL A 253 15.25 -2.40 29.04
CA VAL A 253 15.69 -3.72 29.50
C VAL A 253 16.66 -3.62 30.69
N SER A 254 16.62 -4.61 31.57
CA SER A 254 17.57 -4.75 32.66
C SER A 254 18.96 -5.14 32.14
N GLU A 255 19.99 -4.95 32.99
CA GLU A 255 21.35 -5.37 32.68
C GLU A 255 21.48 -6.86 32.35
N LEU A 256 20.68 -7.69 33.01
CA LEU A 256 20.63 -9.13 32.77
C LEU A 256 20.04 -9.45 31.39
N GLU A 257 18.99 -8.77 30.98
CA GLU A 257 18.36 -8.95 29.66
C GLU A 257 19.25 -8.41 28.55
N PHE A 258 19.91 -7.27 28.77
CA PHE A 258 20.87 -6.73 27.84
C PHE A 258 21.99 -7.74 27.50
N SER A 259 22.49 -8.48 28.49
CA SER A 259 23.52 -9.51 28.27
C SER A 259 23.06 -10.64 27.33
N LYS A 260 21.75 -10.86 27.24
CA LYS A 260 21.13 -11.85 26.34
C LYS A 260 20.94 -11.30 24.91
N ILE A 261 20.71 -9.99 24.76
CA ILE A 261 20.42 -9.35 23.46
C ILE A 261 21.70 -8.99 22.71
N LYS A 262 22.70 -8.45 23.40
CA LYS A 262 23.91 -7.84 22.82
C LYS A 262 24.64 -8.66 21.75
N PRO A 263 24.87 -9.97 21.89
CA PRO A 263 25.64 -10.73 20.89
C PRO A 263 24.87 -11.07 19.62
N ARG A 264 23.57 -10.77 19.53
CA ARG A 264 22.65 -11.33 18.56
C ARG A 264 22.00 -10.29 17.64
N ALA A 265 21.96 -9.00 18.04
CA ALA A 265 21.30 -7.97 17.24
C ALA A 265 22.00 -7.79 15.89
N ARG A 266 21.22 -7.76 14.82
CA ARG A 266 21.68 -7.55 13.45
C ARG A 266 22.01 -6.07 13.23
N PRO A 267 23.24 -5.74 12.81
CA PRO A 267 23.67 -4.36 12.66
C PRO A 267 23.01 -3.61 11.48
N GLU A 268 22.38 -4.33 10.57
CA GLU A 268 21.62 -3.79 9.45
C GLU A 268 20.35 -3.05 9.89
N ILE A 269 19.85 -3.39 11.09
CA ILE A 269 18.56 -2.88 11.59
C ILE A 269 18.67 -1.39 11.91
N TRP A 270 17.72 -0.60 11.35
CA TRP A 270 17.51 0.80 11.66
C TRP A 270 16.36 0.98 12.66
N ALA A 271 15.21 0.34 12.42
CA ALA A 271 14.05 0.30 13.30
C ALA A 271 13.41 -1.10 13.25
N TYR A 272 12.52 -1.41 14.21
CA TYR A 272 11.93 -2.73 14.34
C TYR A 272 10.52 -2.67 14.95
N GLY A 273 9.88 -3.84 15.09
CA GLY A 273 8.52 -3.90 15.59
C GLY A 273 7.49 -3.49 14.56
N LEU A 274 7.76 -3.76 13.29
CA LEU A 274 6.91 -3.51 12.14
C LEU A 274 6.27 -4.83 11.68
N ARG A 275 5.05 -4.76 11.10
CA ARG A 275 4.37 -5.92 10.56
C ARG A 275 4.66 -6.14 9.08
N ASN A 276 4.18 -5.24 8.25
CA ASN A 276 4.39 -5.27 6.80
C ASN A 276 4.50 -3.83 6.26
N PRO A 277 5.60 -3.14 6.55
CA PRO A 277 5.83 -1.79 6.07
C PRO A 277 6.07 -1.83 4.55
N TYR A 278 4.95 -1.91 3.80
CA TYR A 278 5.01 -2.10 2.36
C TYR A 278 5.58 -0.88 1.65
N GLU A 279 5.12 0.31 2.02
CA GLU A 279 5.59 1.59 1.47
C GLU A 279 6.07 2.53 2.58
N PHE A 280 7.14 3.26 2.29
CA PHE A 280 7.64 4.35 3.14
C PHE A 280 8.13 5.50 2.27
N SER A 281 8.25 6.67 2.85
CA SER A 281 8.76 7.85 2.13
C SER A 281 9.52 8.77 3.05
N PHE A 282 10.56 9.39 2.52
CA PHE A 282 11.18 10.55 3.17
C PHE A 282 10.49 11.83 2.72
N ASP A 283 10.23 12.73 3.67
CA ASP A 283 9.92 14.10 3.30
C ASP A 283 11.18 14.74 2.67
N LEU A 284 11.11 15.02 1.39
CA LEU A 284 12.23 15.58 0.62
C LEU A 284 12.74 16.94 1.16
N LYS A 285 11.93 17.60 2.01
CA LYS A 285 12.25 18.91 2.58
C LYS A 285 12.86 18.83 3.98
N THR A 286 12.32 17.95 4.83
CA THR A 286 12.75 17.84 6.23
C THR A 286 13.65 16.65 6.49
N GLY A 287 13.54 15.60 5.66
CA GLY A 287 14.21 14.32 5.85
C GLY A 287 13.50 13.41 6.85
N ASP A 288 12.30 13.77 7.32
CA ASP A 288 11.50 12.93 8.19
C ASP A 288 11.03 11.69 7.44
N LEU A 289 10.98 10.55 8.11
CA LEU A 289 10.57 9.27 7.56
C LEU A 289 9.13 8.96 8.00
N TYR A 290 8.31 8.58 7.03
CA TYR A 290 6.96 8.08 7.21
C TYR A 290 6.87 6.66 6.68
N MET A 291 6.21 5.76 7.40
CA MET A 291 6.02 4.36 7.01
C MET A 291 4.53 4.03 7.06
N ALA A 292 4.03 3.41 6.01
CA ALA A 292 2.70 2.82 5.94
C ALA A 292 2.84 1.33 6.29
N ASP A 293 2.47 0.97 7.52
CA ASP A 293 2.60 -0.40 8.01
C ASP A 293 1.24 -1.10 8.00
N VAL A 294 1.10 -2.06 7.09
CA VAL A 294 -0.17 -2.77 6.86
C VAL A 294 -0.53 -3.62 8.07
N GLY A 295 -1.68 -3.33 8.65
CA GLY A 295 -2.21 -4.02 9.82
C GLY A 295 -2.73 -5.43 9.54
N GLN A 296 -3.03 -6.20 10.61
CA GLN A 296 -3.46 -7.60 10.45
C GLN A 296 -4.90 -7.69 9.93
N ASN A 297 -5.85 -7.07 10.59
CA ASN A 297 -7.27 -7.20 10.27
C ASN A 297 -8.19 -6.19 11.00
N HIS A 298 -7.64 -5.23 11.74
CA HIS A 298 -8.44 -4.29 12.52
C HIS A 298 -8.03 -2.84 12.34
N TRP A 299 -6.73 -2.56 12.28
CA TRP A 299 -6.18 -1.23 12.19
C TRP A 299 -5.05 -1.19 11.19
N GLU A 300 -5.06 -0.17 10.36
CA GLU A 300 -3.93 0.26 9.55
C GLU A 300 -3.18 1.33 10.30
N GLU A 301 -1.84 1.37 10.19
CA GLU A 301 -1.05 2.35 10.91
C GLU A 301 -0.06 3.11 10.03
N ILE A 302 0.22 4.33 10.46
CA ILE A 302 1.17 5.23 9.83
C ILE A 302 2.18 5.64 10.90
N ASP A 303 3.39 5.17 10.73
CA ASP A 303 4.49 5.45 11.62
C ASP A 303 5.29 6.66 11.18
N PHE A 304 5.89 7.32 12.14
CA PHE A 304 6.69 8.51 11.93
C PHE A 304 8.04 8.43 12.65
N GLN A 305 9.09 8.86 11.97
CA GLN A 305 10.41 9.01 12.54
C GLN A 305 11.00 10.34 12.13
N PRO A 306 11.36 11.23 13.09
CA PRO A 306 11.95 12.52 12.74
C PRO A 306 13.35 12.33 12.15
N ALA A 307 13.76 13.22 11.26
CA ALA A 307 15.10 13.24 10.65
C ALA A 307 16.25 13.30 11.68
N SER A 308 15.96 13.78 12.90
CA SER A 308 16.91 13.81 14.00
C SER A 308 17.11 12.47 14.71
N SER A 309 16.32 11.44 14.37
CA SER A 309 16.44 10.11 14.95
C SER A 309 17.84 9.53 14.81
N LYS A 310 18.18 8.66 15.75
CA LYS A 310 19.44 7.88 15.74
C LYS A 310 19.18 6.39 15.47
N GLY A 311 17.95 6.05 15.09
CA GLY A 311 17.50 4.69 14.89
C GLY A 311 17.30 3.92 16.21
N GLY A 312 16.74 2.72 16.09
CA GLY A 312 16.47 1.83 17.20
C GLY A 312 15.05 1.95 17.75
N GLU A 313 14.17 2.66 17.06
CA GLU A 313 12.75 2.74 17.41
C GLU A 313 12.09 1.37 17.28
N ASN A 314 11.21 1.07 18.26
CA ASN A 314 10.31 -0.08 18.27
C ASN A 314 8.89 0.41 18.02
N TYR A 315 8.22 -0.08 16.98
CA TYR A 315 6.86 0.30 16.61
C TYR A 315 5.78 -0.65 17.18
N GLY A 316 6.19 -1.65 17.96
CA GLY A 316 5.29 -2.40 18.87
C GLY A 316 4.75 -3.71 18.34
N TRP A 317 4.79 -3.98 17.04
CA TRP A 317 4.36 -5.27 16.50
C TRP A 317 5.26 -6.41 17.03
N ASN A 318 4.76 -7.53 17.55
CA ASN A 318 3.38 -8.03 17.53
C ASN A 318 2.65 -7.93 18.90
N PHE A 319 3.02 -6.98 19.75
CA PHE A 319 2.29 -6.72 20.99
C PHE A 319 1.14 -5.72 20.79
N ASN A 320 1.34 -4.81 19.86
CA ASN A 320 0.37 -3.79 19.49
C ASN A 320 0.11 -3.82 17.98
N MET A 321 -1.09 -3.40 17.59
CA MET A 321 -1.50 -3.09 16.22
C MET A 321 -2.16 -1.71 16.26
N GLY A 322 -1.50 -0.72 15.67
CA GLY A 322 -1.83 0.67 15.95
C GLY A 322 -1.67 1.01 17.43
N SER A 323 -2.61 1.73 17.98
CA SER A 323 -2.69 2.07 19.41
C SER A 323 -3.41 1.01 20.26
N TRP A 324 -3.64 -0.19 19.73
CA TRP A 324 -4.46 -1.24 20.33
C TRP A 324 -3.63 -2.48 20.67
N CYS A 325 -4.13 -3.26 21.63
CA CYS A 325 -3.54 -4.56 21.95
C CYS A 325 -3.65 -5.54 20.79
N PHE A 326 -2.67 -6.40 20.62
CA PHE A 326 -2.77 -7.54 19.72
C PHE A 326 -2.43 -8.84 20.49
N PRO A 327 -3.18 -9.94 20.31
CA PRO A 327 -4.45 -10.01 19.55
C PRO A 327 -5.58 -9.26 20.27
N MET A 328 -6.46 -8.65 19.48
CA MET A 328 -7.65 -8.00 20.01
C MET A 328 -8.75 -9.02 20.30
N THR A 329 -9.32 -8.97 21.49
CA THR A 329 -10.47 -9.81 21.88
C THR A 329 -11.71 -8.99 22.22
N GLY A 330 -11.54 -7.66 22.38
CA GLY A 330 -12.63 -6.74 22.66
C GLY A 330 -12.17 -5.28 22.81
N PRO A 331 -13.12 -4.35 22.95
CA PRO A 331 -12.83 -2.90 23.01
C PRO A 331 -12.14 -2.46 24.30
N ASP A 332 -12.21 -3.28 25.34
CA ASP A 332 -11.65 -2.97 26.66
C ASP A 332 -10.31 -3.71 26.92
N ASP A 333 -9.72 -4.29 25.88
CA ASP A 333 -8.45 -4.98 25.98
C ASP A 333 -7.37 -4.05 26.53
N LYS A 334 -6.65 -4.54 27.53
CA LYS A 334 -5.53 -3.84 28.17
C LYS A 334 -4.26 -4.64 27.99
N CYS A 335 -3.27 -4.02 27.42
CA CYS A 335 -1.92 -4.56 27.31
C CYS A 335 -0.89 -3.51 27.73
N PRO A 336 0.31 -3.91 28.12
CA PRO A 336 1.41 -2.98 28.22
C PRO A 336 1.68 -2.33 26.84
N GLN A 337 1.80 -1.02 26.81
CA GLN A 337 2.27 -0.33 25.61
C GLN A 337 3.71 -0.75 25.35
N VAL A 338 3.96 -1.37 24.21
CA VAL A 338 5.29 -1.74 23.74
C VAL A 338 5.67 -0.85 22.57
N GLY A 339 6.81 -0.20 22.66
CA GLY A 339 7.30 0.68 21.59
C GLY A 339 6.57 2.01 21.51
N LEU A 340 6.63 2.61 20.33
CA LEU A 340 6.03 3.90 19.99
C LEU A 340 4.60 3.69 19.49
N LEU A 341 3.74 4.67 19.75
CA LEU A 341 2.44 4.74 19.09
C LEU A 341 2.60 5.28 17.66
N PRO A 342 1.77 4.84 16.72
CA PRO A 342 1.74 5.41 15.39
C PRO A 342 1.36 6.90 15.42
N ALA A 343 1.78 7.65 14.41
CA ALA A 343 1.36 9.03 14.24
C ALA A 343 -0.10 9.12 13.77
N GLY A 344 -0.55 8.13 12.99
CA GLY A 344 -1.92 8.00 12.54
C GLY A 344 -2.34 6.55 12.39
N GLU A 345 -3.64 6.31 12.51
CA GLU A 345 -4.25 5.00 12.31
C GLU A 345 -5.67 5.14 11.78
N TYR A 346 -6.14 4.12 11.07
CA TYR A 346 -7.56 4.03 10.71
C TYR A 346 -8.05 2.58 10.76
N PRO A 347 -9.34 2.38 11.14
CA PRO A 347 -9.86 1.04 11.34
C PRO A 347 -10.24 0.37 10.02
N HIS A 348 -10.16 -0.94 9.99
CA HIS A 348 -10.90 -1.77 9.05
C HIS A 348 -12.41 -1.60 9.25
N GLU A 349 -13.20 -2.16 8.35
CA GLU A 349 -14.67 -2.10 8.45
C GLU A 349 -15.15 -2.63 9.82
N VAL A 350 -14.53 -3.70 10.31
CA VAL A 350 -14.81 -4.30 11.63
C VAL A 350 -13.56 -4.21 12.49
N PRO A 351 -13.52 -3.29 13.47
CA PRO A 351 -12.29 -3.00 14.24
C PRO A 351 -11.85 -4.10 15.20
N TYR A 352 -12.73 -5.02 15.59
CA TYR A 352 -12.42 -6.22 16.37
C TYR A 352 -13.54 -7.26 16.25
N PRO A 353 -13.28 -8.56 16.51
CA PRO A 353 -14.28 -9.61 16.36
C PRO A 353 -15.55 -9.34 17.17
N GLY A 354 -16.70 -9.39 16.50
CA GLY A 354 -18.00 -9.14 17.11
C GLY A 354 -18.39 -7.65 17.25
N ALA A 355 -17.53 -6.73 16.85
CA ALA A 355 -17.90 -5.32 16.78
C ALA A 355 -18.87 -5.06 15.63
N ALA A 356 -19.70 -4.03 15.78
CA ALA A 356 -20.44 -3.49 14.65
C ALA A 356 -19.47 -2.82 13.68
N PRO A 357 -19.72 -2.90 12.36
CA PRO A 357 -18.96 -2.16 11.37
C PRO A 357 -18.93 -0.67 11.70
N LEU A 358 -17.77 -0.06 11.60
CA LEU A 358 -17.63 1.38 11.81
C LEU A 358 -18.22 2.13 10.64
N LYS A 359 -19.02 3.14 10.92
CA LYS A 359 -19.64 3.97 9.88
C LYS A 359 -18.61 4.61 8.95
N ASP A 360 -17.42 4.89 9.48
CA ASP A 360 -16.32 5.56 8.78
C ASP A 360 -15.02 4.72 8.82
N GLY A 361 -15.11 3.41 9.12
CA GLY A 361 -13.99 2.48 9.11
C GLY A 361 -13.87 1.84 7.74
N HIS A 362 -12.90 2.21 6.95
CA HIS A 362 -12.89 1.82 5.56
C HIS A 362 -11.48 1.63 5.05
N GLY A 363 -10.87 0.57 5.43
CA GLY A 363 -9.59 0.23 4.89
C GLY A 363 -9.30 -1.24 5.05
N CYS A 364 -8.25 -1.71 4.43
CA CYS A 364 -7.72 -3.04 4.67
C CYS A 364 -6.23 -3.15 4.36
N SER A 365 -5.65 -2.15 3.71
CA SER A 365 -4.23 -2.11 3.38
C SER A 365 -3.82 -0.68 3.07
N VAL A 366 -3.02 -0.11 3.96
CA VAL A 366 -2.47 1.24 3.81
C VAL A 366 -1.32 1.24 2.83
N GLU A 367 -1.39 2.14 1.84
CA GLU A 367 -0.37 2.33 0.81
C GLU A 367 0.22 3.74 0.93
N GLY A 368 1.52 3.84 1.18
CA GLY A 368 2.22 5.11 1.24
C GLY A 368 2.30 5.76 -0.15
N LEU A 369 1.83 7.01 -0.28
CA LEU A 369 1.91 7.72 -1.55
C LEU A 369 3.05 8.74 -1.57
N GLY A 370 3.37 9.35 -0.43
CA GLY A 370 4.46 10.30 -0.31
C GLY A 370 4.08 11.58 0.43
N VAL A 371 5.09 12.38 0.78
CA VAL A 371 4.89 13.66 1.48
C VAL A 371 4.74 14.81 0.48
N ALA A 372 3.59 15.43 0.45
CA ALA A 372 3.32 16.58 -0.40
C ALA A 372 3.84 17.87 0.24
N ASN A 373 4.59 18.67 -0.55
CA ASN A 373 5.17 19.94 -0.12
C ASN A 373 4.77 21.11 -1.02
N TYR A 374 3.61 21.04 -1.65
CA TYR A 374 3.11 22.05 -2.59
C TYR A 374 1.68 22.52 -2.23
N GLY A 375 1.35 23.72 -2.67
CA GLY A 375 0.05 24.32 -2.36
C GLY A 375 -0.22 24.43 -0.86
N ALA A 376 -1.39 23.99 -0.44
CA ALA A 376 -1.80 23.92 0.96
C ALA A 376 -1.37 22.61 1.67
N MET A 377 -0.72 21.69 0.95
CA MET A 377 -0.29 20.36 1.46
C MET A 377 1.16 20.37 1.94
N LYS A 378 1.61 21.40 2.64
CA LYS A 378 3.01 21.47 3.12
C LYS A 378 3.25 20.50 4.27
N GLY A 379 4.08 19.48 4.05
CA GLY A 379 4.39 18.45 5.04
C GLY A 379 3.24 17.48 5.30
N VAL A 380 2.32 17.32 4.33
CA VAL A 380 1.22 16.37 4.42
C VAL A 380 1.66 15.04 3.81
N TYR A 381 1.72 13.99 4.63
CA TYR A 381 1.89 12.64 4.15
C TYR A 381 0.57 12.11 3.59
N LEU A 382 0.60 11.70 2.35
CA LEU A 382 -0.55 11.12 1.66
C LEU A 382 -0.47 9.60 1.70
N VAL A 383 -1.57 8.97 2.04
CA VAL A 383 -1.73 7.52 1.97
C VAL A 383 -2.99 7.18 1.19
N GLY A 384 -2.92 6.13 0.39
CA GLY A 384 -4.06 5.50 -0.25
C GLY A 384 -4.46 4.24 0.50
N ASP A 385 -5.66 3.77 0.29
CA ASP A 385 -6.07 2.46 0.77
C ASP A 385 -6.44 1.56 -0.41
N TRP A 386 -5.87 0.35 -0.44
CA TRP A 386 -6.05 -0.58 -1.54
C TRP A 386 -7.47 -1.09 -1.67
N CYS A 387 -8.17 -1.30 -0.56
CA CYS A 387 -9.54 -1.81 -0.57
C CYS A 387 -10.59 -0.75 -0.88
N SER A 388 -10.51 0.36 -0.17
CA SER A 388 -11.56 1.37 -0.18
C SER A 388 -11.38 2.42 -1.27
N GLY A 389 -10.16 2.57 -1.80
CA GLY A 389 -9.84 3.64 -2.75
C GLY A 389 -9.87 5.04 -2.14
N ARG A 390 -9.82 5.14 -0.81
CA ARG A 390 -9.73 6.41 -0.09
C ARG A 390 -8.31 6.93 -0.13
N VAL A 391 -8.16 8.24 -0.12
CA VAL A 391 -6.88 8.92 0.08
C VAL A 391 -7.00 9.77 1.33
N PHE A 392 -6.11 9.51 2.29
CA PHE A 392 -5.99 10.29 3.50
C PHE A 392 -4.74 11.16 3.43
N GLY A 393 -4.84 12.35 4.02
CA GLY A 393 -3.69 13.20 4.30
C GLY A 393 -3.44 13.23 5.80
N MET A 394 -2.19 13.03 6.20
CA MET A 394 -1.75 13.17 7.58
C MET A 394 -0.75 14.32 7.71
N GLY A 395 -0.92 15.21 8.68
CA GLY A 395 -0.04 16.34 8.88
C GLY A 395 -0.05 16.86 10.32
N TRP A 396 1.03 17.54 10.70
CA TRP A 396 1.19 18.14 12.01
C TRP A 396 0.66 19.58 12.01
N ASP A 397 -0.31 19.90 12.88
CA ASP A 397 -0.92 21.24 12.96
C ASP A 397 -0.17 22.23 13.87
N GLY A 398 0.98 21.80 14.40
CA GLY A 398 1.78 22.56 15.38
C GLY A 398 1.53 22.13 16.83
N ARG A 399 0.51 21.28 17.08
CA ARG A 399 0.13 20.77 18.40
C ARG A 399 -0.05 19.26 18.43
N LYS A 400 -0.73 18.72 17.39
CA LYS A 400 -1.03 17.28 17.26
C LYS A 400 -1.06 16.88 15.80
N TRP A 401 -1.00 15.59 15.57
CA TRP A 401 -1.27 15.00 14.28
C TRP A 401 -2.75 15.15 13.91
N GLN A 402 -3.00 15.45 12.65
CA GLN A 402 -4.33 15.49 12.05
C GLN A 402 -4.37 14.52 10.88
N MET A 403 -5.47 13.80 10.73
CA MET A 403 -5.71 12.92 9.59
C MET A 403 -7.06 13.28 8.96
N GLN A 404 -7.04 13.60 7.67
CA GLN A 404 -8.21 14.02 6.91
C GLN A 404 -8.42 13.10 5.72
N GLU A 405 -9.64 12.61 5.52
CA GLU A 405 -10.00 12.04 4.23
C GLU A 405 -10.07 13.16 3.19
N MET A 406 -9.24 13.06 2.16
CA MET A 406 -9.08 14.08 1.13
C MET A 406 -9.80 13.74 -0.16
N LEU A 407 -9.95 12.44 -0.44
CA LEU A 407 -10.57 11.95 -1.67
C LEU A 407 -11.04 10.51 -1.46
N HIS A 408 -12.20 10.18 -2.04
CA HIS A 408 -12.69 8.81 -2.13
C HIS A 408 -12.87 8.44 -3.60
N THR A 409 -12.20 7.39 -4.04
CA THR A 409 -12.20 6.92 -5.43
C THR A 409 -12.59 5.44 -5.50
N ASN A 410 -12.67 4.90 -6.70
CA ASN A 410 -12.79 3.45 -6.92
C ASN A 410 -11.46 2.80 -7.34
N LEU A 411 -10.33 3.45 -7.07
CA LEU A 411 -9.01 2.94 -7.44
C LEU A 411 -8.47 2.01 -6.34
N GLN A 412 -7.74 0.99 -6.75
CA GLN A 412 -6.97 0.13 -5.85
C GLN A 412 -5.52 0.64 -5.84
N PHE A 413 -5.21 1.50 -4.89
CA PHE A 413 -3.86 2.04 -4.78
C PHE A 413 -2.88 0.94 -4.40
N THR A 414 -1.70 0.95 -5.00
CA THR A 414 -0.66 -0.03 -4.73
C THR A 414 0.66 0.59 -4.31
N ALA A 415 0.91 1.84 -4.65
CA ALA A 415 2.11 2.56 -4.26
C ALA A 415 2.05 4.03 -4.64
N GLY A 416 3.02 4.80 -4.13
CA GLY A 416 3.28 6.16 -4.54
C GLY A 416 4.74 6.43 -4.88
N GLY A 417 5.05 7.70 -5.06
CA GLY A 417 6.41 8.20 -5.29
C GLY A 417 6.44 9.64 -5.79
N TYR A 418 7.60 10.07 -6.22
CA TYR A 418 7.84 11.49 -6.57
C TYR A 418 8.37 11.66 -7.99
N ASP A 419 8.06 12.82 -8.59
CA ASP A 419 8.89 13.34 -9.67
C ASP A 419 10.09 14.16 -9.12
N GLU A 420 10.99 14.58 -9.99
CA GLU A 420 12.18 15.36 -9.62
C GLU A 420 11.85 16.74 -9.02
N GLN A 421 10.61 17.20 -9.12
CA GLN A 421 10.11 18.44 -8.54
C GLN A 421 9.43 18.23 -7.19
N GLY A 422 9.30 16.97 -6.73
CA GLY A 422 8.65 16.60 -5.48
C GLY A 422 7.13 16.59 -5.54
N PHE A 423 6.53 16.52 -6.75
CA PHE A 423 5.10 16.21 -6.85
C PHE A 423 4.87 14.74 -6.57
N VAL A 424 3.82 14.45 -5.82
CA VAL A 424 3.42 13.09 -5.47
C VAL A 424 2.63 12.46 -6.60
N TYR A 425 2.95 11.22 -6.88
CA TYR A 425 2.24 10.36 -7.82
C TYR A 425 1.72 9.12 -7.08
N ALA A 426 0.66 8.54 -7.62
CA ALA A 426 0.11 7.27 -7.18
C ALA A 426 -0.03 6.33 -8.37
N VAL A 427 0.12 5.04 -8.12
CA VAL A 427 -0.26 3.99 -9.07
C VAL A 427 -1.39 3.17 -8.47
N ASN A 428 -2.26 2.68 -9.36
CA ASN A 428 -3.30 1.73 -8.98
C ASN A 428 -3.18 0.49 -9.86
N CYS A 429 -3.55 -0.65 -9.29
CA CYS A 429 -3.83 -1.84 -10.09
C CYS A 429 -5.35 -1.99 -10.30
N ASN A 430 -5.69 -2.97 -11.13
CA ASN A 430 -7.01 -3.60 -11.16
C ASN A 430 -6.80 -5.07 -10.80
N CYS A 431 -5.98 -5.31 -9.78
CA CYS A 431 -5.50 -6.61 -9.40
C CYS A 431 -6.48 -7.32 -8.49
N PHE A 432 -6.56 -8.62 -8.68
CA PHE A 432 -7.35 -9.52 -7.85
C PHE A 432 -6.46 -10.54 -7.19
N TYR A 433 -6.90 -11.02 -6.03
CA TYR A 433 -6.50 -12.32 -5.55
C TYR A 433 -6.88 -13.35 -6.61
N THR A 434 -5.94 -13.73 -7.45
CA THR A 434 -6.12 -14.85 -8.35
C THR A 434 -5.92 -16.13 -7.56
N SER A 435 -6.95 -16.98 -7.56
CA SER A 435 -6.74 -18.40 -7.30
C SER A 435 -5.75 -18.95 -8.34
N ASP A 436 -4.96 -19.91 -7.97
CA ASP A 436 -4.03 -20.85 -8.65
C ASP A 436 -3.87 -20.87 -10.20
N LYS A 437 -4.53 -19.98 -10.94
CA LYS A 437 -4.55 -20.00 -12.42
C LYS A 437 -3.88 -18.81 -13.10
N GLY A 438 -3.03 -18.07 -12.39
CA GLY A 438 -2.27 -16.95 -12.95
C GLY A 438 -3.05 -15.62 -13.03
N PRO A 439 -2.37 -14.52 -13.37
CA PRO A 439 -3.01 -13.22 -13.48
C PRO A 439 -4.08 -13.24 -14.55
N MET A 440 -5.31 -12.91 -14.18
CA MET A 440 -6.36 -12.66 -15.17
C MET A 440 -5.99 -11.40 -15.95
N ALA A 441 -6.42 -11.33 -17.21
CA ALA A 441 -6.27 -10.13 -18.02
C ALA A 441 -7.17 -9.02 -17.43
N ASN A 442 -6.65 -8.31 -16.45
CA ASN A 442 -7.32 -7.19 -15.82
C ASN A 442 -7.18 -5.94 -16.71
N PRO A 443 -8.10 -4.98 -16.63
CA PRO A 443 -7.83 -3.66 -17.17
C PRO A 443 -6.50 -3.17 -16.62
N PRO A 444 -5.67 -2.53 -17.46
CA PRO A 444 -4.35 -2.10 -17.01
C PRO A 444 -4.45 -1.07 -15.88
N GLY A 445 -3.45 -1.07 -15.01
CA GLY A 445 -3.25 -0.04 -14.00
C GLY A 445 -2.85 1.29 -14.63
N ALA A 446 -2.89 2.34 -13.83
CA ALA A 446 -2.59 3.71 -14.26
C ALA A 446 -1.67 4.44 -13.28
N LEU A 447 -0.99 5.46 -13.83
CA LEU A 447 -0.19 6.44 -13.10
C LEU A 447 -0.97 7.74 -12.98
N TRP A 448 -1.10 8.24 -11.78
CA TRP A 448 -1.82 9.44 -11.41
C TRP A 448 -0.90 10.46 -10.75
N LYS A 449 -1.02 11.72 -11.16
CA LYS A 449 -0.40 12.84 -10.44
C LYS A 449 -1.39 13.41 -9.44
N ILE A 450 -0.98 13.60 -8.19
CA ILE A 450 -1.80 14.23 -7.16
C ILE A 450 -1.59 15.75 -7.26
N VAL A 451 -2.67 16.48 -7.45
CA VAL A 451 -2.66 17.94 -7.58
C VAL A 451 -3.69 18.59 -6.66
N MET A 452 -3.55 19.87 -6.41
CA MET A 452 -4.64 20.64 -5.79
C MET A 452 -5.85 20.65 -6.73
N ALA A 453 -7.07 20.54 -6.19
CA ALA A 453 -8.28 20.41 -7.01
C ALA A 453 -8.53 21.63 -7.93
N ASP A 454 -8.08 22.81 -7.51
CA ASP A 454 -8.13 24.06 -8.31
C ASP A 454 -7.01 24.16 -9.36
N GLN A 455 -6.08 23.22 -9.39
CA GLN A 455 -4.95 23.16 -10.32
C GLN A 455 -5.08 22.05 -11.37
N VAL A 456 -6.26 21.43 -11.48
CA VAL A 456 -6.51 20.42 -12.52
C VAL A 456 -6.46 21.09 -13.89
N PRO A 457 -5.59 20.60 -14.83
CA PRO A 457 -5.54 21.18 -16.17
C PRO A 457 -6.85 21.00 -16.92
N ALA A 458 -7.23 22.01 -17.70
CA ALA A 458 -8.44 21.92 -18.52
C ALA A 458 -8.39 20.71 -19.48
N GLY A 459 -9.44 19.89 -19.48
CA GLY A 459 -9.55 18.70 -20.30
C GLY A 459 -8.75 17.48 -19.77
N ALA A 460 -8.08 17.58 -18.63
CA ALA A 460 -7.38 16.45 -18.04
C ALA A 460 -8.36 15.36 -17.60
N SER A 461 -7.96 14.10 -17.79
CA SER A 461 -8.70 12.96 -17.24
C SER A 461 -8.39 12.83 -15.74
N THR A 462 -9.43 12.86 -14.90
CA THR A 462 -9.29 12.72 -13.45
C THR A 462 -9.89 11.42 -12.96
N ALA A 463 -9.38 10.95 -11.80
CA ALA A 463 -10.00 9.83 -11.11
C ALA A 463 -11.45 10.18 -10.73
N ARG A 464 -12.30 9.17 -10.81
CA ARG A 464 -13.70 9.32 -10.45
C ARG A 464 -13.83 9.38 -8.93
N VAL A 465 -14.48 10.43 -8.45
CA VAL A 465 -14.81 10.58 -7.03
C VAL A 465 -16.08 9.78 -6.71
N VAL A 466 -16.01 8.97 -5.67
CA VAL A 466 -17.19 8.32 -5.09
C VAL A 466 -17.90 9.38 -4.25
N THR A 467 -19.07 9.80 -4.70
CA THR A 467 -19.94 10.67 -3.88
C THR A 467 -20.79 9.77 -2.98
N GLU A 468 -20.79 10.04 -1.68
CA GLU A 468 -21.73 9.37 -0.79
C GLU A 468 -23.15 9.62 -1.27
N VAL A 469 -23.82 8.56 -1.68
CA VAL A 469 -25.21 8.64 -2.08
C VAL A 469 -26.04 8.70 -0.81
N SER A 470 -26.77 9.79 -0.62
CA SER A 470 -27.78 9.91 0.44
C SER A 470 -28.68 8.67 0.43
N GLN A 471 -28.87 8.04 1.60
CA GLN A 471 -29.63 6.82 1.83
C GLN A 471 -31.11 6.98 1.49
N ALA A 472 -31.46 6.98 0.23
CA ALA A 472 -32.84 6.80 -0.20
C ALA A 472 -33.00 5.36 -0.69
N GLY A 473 -33.49 4.48 0.18
CA GLY A 473 -33.93 3.13 -0.19
C GLY A 473 -35.15 3.23 -1.11
N GLY A 474 -34.89 3.51 -2.39
CA GLY A 474 -35.92 3.54 -3.42
C GLY A 474 -36.10 2.17 -4.06
N ALA A 475 -37.35 1.82 -4.40
CA ALA A 475 -37.68 0.71 -5.27
C ALA A 475 -36.89 0.81 -6.58
N ALA A 476 -36.53 -0.35 -7.18
CA ALA A 476 -35.82 -0.39 -8.46
C ALA A 476 -36.58 0.45 -9.50
N ALA A 477 -35.89 1.39 -10.13
CA ALA A 477 -36.44 2.14 -11.24
C ALA A 477 -36.78 1.18 -12.41
N SER A 478 -37.80 1.48 -13.19
CA SER A 478 -38.15 0.72 -14.38
C SER A 478 -37.89 1.54 -15.64
N ASN A 479 -37.44 0.86 -16.70
CA ASN A 479 -37.35 1.43 -18.03
C ASN A 479 -38.76 1.68 -18.62
N ALA A 480 -38.86 2.43 -19.71
CA ALA A 480 -40.14 2.72 -20.37
C ALA A 480 -40.90 1.46 -20.86
N ASP A 481 -40.21 0.35 -21.04
CA ASP A 481 -40.76 -0.96 -21.41
C ASP A 481 -41.15 -1.84 -20.21
N GLY A 482 -41.05 -1.29 -18.98
CA GLY A 482 -41.34 -2.00 -17.75
C GLY A 482 -40.25 -2.96 -17.26
N SER A 483 -39.10 -3.05 -17.92
CA SER A 483 -37.95 -3.81 -17.46
C SER A 483 -37.22 -3.08 -16.36
N VAL A 484 -36.37 -3.82 -15.59
CA VAL A 484 -35.55 -3.25 -14.51
C VAL A 484 -34.54 -2.30 -15.09
N ALA A 485 -34.47 -1.08 -14.57
CA ALA A 485 -33.40 -0.13 -14.83
C ALA A 485 -32.26 -0.36 -13.83
N PHE A 486 -31.20 -1.01 -14.29
CA PHE A 486 -30.01 -1.26 -13.49
C PHE A 486 -29.15 -0.01 -13.32
N GLN A 487 -28.51 0.11 -12.15
CA GLN A 487 -27.68 1.25 -11.80
C GLN A 487 -26.35 0.79 -11.18
N HIS A 488 -25.30 1.55 -11.39
CA HIS A 488 -24.03 1.33 -10.68
C HIS A 488 -24.22 1.65 -9.18
N ALA A 489 -23.74 0.76 -8.31
CA ALA A 489 -23.84 0.93 -6.87
C ALA A 489 -23.11 2.19 -6.34
N LEU A 490 -22.08 2.64 -7.07
CA LEU A 490 -21.22 3.75 -6.65
C LEU A 490 -21.82 5.14 -6.93
N ASP A 491 -22.55 5.32 -8.04
CA ASP A 491 -22.96 6.66 -8.51
C ASP A 491 -24.38 6.71 -9.08
N ASN A 492 -25.12 5.62 -8.96
CA ASN A 492 -26.48 5.45 -9.50
C ASN A 492 -26.63 5.75 -11.01
N LYS A 493 -25.52 5.82 -11.75
CA LYS A 493 -25.62 5.93 -13.21
C LYS A 493 -26.15 4.65 -13.81
N ALA A 494 -26.80 4.75 -14.96
CA ALA A 494 -27.32 3.59 -15.68
C ALA A 494 -26.23 2.53 -15.90
N LEU A 495 -26.50 1.30 -15.45
CA LEU A 495 -25.64 0.14 -15.63
C LEU A 495 -26.12 -0.66 -16.83
N SER A 496 -25.28 -0.75 -17.86
CA SER A 496 -25.59 -1.56 -19.05
C SER A 496 -25.34 -3.03 -18.75
N VAL A 497 -26.39 -3.82 -18.63
CA VAL A 497 -26.32 -5.27 -18.40
C VAL A 497 -26.42 -6.01 -19.74
N VAL A 498 -25.25 -6.32 -20.32
CA VAL A 498 -25.11 -7.01 -21.61
C VAL A 498 -24.52 -8.41 -21.41
N PRO A 499 -24.84 -9.39 -22.27
CA PRO A 499 -24.21 -10.71 -22.23
C PRO A 499 -22.70 -10.62 -22.51
N MET A 500 -21.93 -11.54 -21.95
CA MET A 500 -20.55 -11.73 -22.37
C MET A 500 -20.48 -12.21 -23.83
N ALA A 501 -19.33 -12.01 -24.47
CA ALA A 501 -19.10 -12.53 -25.82
C ALA A 501 -19.29 -14.07 -25.83
N GLY A 502 -20.26 -14.55 -26.62
CA GLY A 502 -20.62 -15.97 -26.70
C GLY A 502 -21.57 -16.48 -25.59
N GLU A 503 -22.00 -15.62 -24.66
CA GLU A 503 -22.97 -16.01 -23.64
C GLU A 503 -24.36 -16.14 -24.24
N ALA A 504 -24.98 -17.34 -24.10
CA ALA A 504 -26.42 -17.54 -24.34
C ALA A 504 -27.18 -17.08 -23.09
N VAL A 505 -27.96 -16.02 -23.19
CA VAL A 505 -28.76 -15.50 -22.06
C VAL A 505 -29.81 -16.54 -21.67
N SER A 506 -29.79 -17.01 -20.44
CA SER A 506 -30.74 -17.97 -19.91
C SER A 506 -32.15 -17.36 -19.79
N ALA A 507 -33.18 -18.21 -19.81
CA ALA A 507 -34.56 -17.80 -19.56
C ALA A 507 -34.71 -17.14 -18.17
N GLN A 508 -33.94 -17.59 -17.19
CA GLN A 508 -33.90 -17.06 -15.83
C GLN A 508 -33.28 -15.67 -15.78
N ALA A 509 -32.18 -15.43 -16.49
CA ALA A 509 -31.61 -14.10 -16.60
C ALA A 509 -32.56 -13.12 -17.32
N MET A 510 -33.25 -13.57 -18.34
CA MET A 510 -34.31 -12.77 -19.00
C MET A 510 -35.48 -12.46 -18.06
N GLN A 511 -35.93 -13.45 -17.28
CA GLN A 511 -36.96 -13.25 -16.27
C GLN A 511 -36.54 -12.24 -15.20
N PHE A 512 -35.29 -12.36 -14.70
CA PHE A 512 -34.74 -11.42 -13.72
C PHE A 512 -34.70 -9.98 -14.25
N LYS A 513 -34.23 -9.77 -15.49
CA LYS A 513 -34.25 -8.44 -16.13
C LYS A 513 -35.65 -7.84 -16.22
N LYS A 514 -36.69 -8.67 -16.34
CA LYS A 514 -38.09 -8.22 -16.40
C LYS A 514 -38.67 -7.93 -15.01
N THR A 515 -38.38 -8.77 -14.02
CA THR A 515 -39.05 -8.74 -12.72
C THR A 515 -38.26 -8.16 -11.58
N GLY A 516 -36.91 -8.12 -11.67
CA GLY A 516 -36.02 -7.76 -10.58
C GLY A 516 -35.96 -8.80 -9.45
N ILE A 517 -36.59 -9.96 -9.62
CA ILE A 517 -36.63 -11.03 -8.61
C ILE A 517 -35.79 -12.21 -9.12
N ASN A 518 -34.89 -12.69 -8.28
CA ASN A 518 -34.02 -13.82 -8.62
C ASN A 518 -34.88 -15.12 -8.78
N PRO A 519 -34.99 -15.68 -9.99
CA PRO A 519 -35.80 -16.86 -10.24
C PRO A 519 -35.32 -18.14 -9.54
N TYR A 520 -34.08 -18.16 -9.09
CA TYR A 520 -33.48 -19.30 -8.38
C TYR A 520 -33.68 -19.26 -6.87
N LYS A 521 -34.36 -18.26 -6.33
CA LYS A 521 -34.58 -18.09 -4.89
C LYS A 521 -35.16 -19.34 -4.24
N GLY A 522 -34.47 -19.89 -3.24
CA GLY A 522 -34.85 -21.13 -2.56
C GLY A 522 -34.57 -22.44 -3.31
N ASN A 523 -33.94 -22.37 -4.49
CA ASN A 523 -33.59 -23.55 -5.29
C ASN A 523 -32.26 -24.15 -4.82
N ALA A 524 -32.28 -25.33 -4.19
CA ALA A 524 -31.10 -25.98 -3.65
C ALA A 524 -30.07 -26.40 -4.74
N ALA A 525 -30.54 -26.81 -5.93
CA ALA A 525 -29.64 -27.19 -7.03
C ALA A 525 -28.91 -25.94 -7.57
N ALA A 526 -29.62 -24.82 -7.72
CA ALA A 526 -29.03 -23.55 -8.11
C ALA A 526 -28.03 -23.02 -7.04
N ALA A 527 -28.36 -23.16 -5.75
CA ALA A 527 -27.46 -22.81 -4.66
C ALA A 527 -26.16 -23.65 -4.69
N ASN A 528 -26.27 -24.96 -4.95
CA ASN A 528 -25.07 -25.82 -5.08
C ASN A 528 -24.22 -25.45 -6.30
N ALA A 529 -24.82 -25.12 -7.43
CA ALA A 529 -24.11 -24.62 -8.60
C ALA A 529 -23.45 -23.25 -8.29
N GLY A 530 -24.19 -22.34 -7.65
CA GLY A 530 -23.72 -21.03 -7.23
C GLY A 530 -22.57 -21.10 -6.22
N LYS A 531 -22.53 -22.13 -5.35
CA LYS A 531 -21.41 -22.39 -4.44
C LYS A 531 -20.10 -22.57 -5.20
N VAL A 532 -20.09 -23.28 -6.30
CA VAL A 532 -18.89 -23.51 -7.10
C VAL A 532 -18.38 -22.18 -7.66
N SER A 533 -19.26 -21.39 -8.28
CA SER A 533 -18.90 -20.07 -8.79
C SER A 533 -18.51 -19.08 -7.66
N TYR A 534 -19.17 -19.14 -6.52
CA TYR A 534 -18.84 -18.34 -5.35
C TYR A 534 -17.44 -18.67 -4.82
N GLN A 535 -17.09 -19.94 -4.69
CA GLN A 535 -15.77 -20.38 -4.26
C GLN A 535 -14.69 -19.92 -5.23
N GLN A 536 -15.01 -19.90 -6.51
CA GLN A 536 -14.08 -19.45 -7.55
C GLN A 536 -13.87 -17.93 -7.55
N TRP A 537 -14.91 -17.14 -7.33
CA TRP A 537 -14.89 -15.70 -7.61
C TRP A 537 -15.02 -14.80 -6.38
N CYS A 538 -15.61 -15.31 -5.31
CA CYS A 538 -16.03 -14.50 -4.16
C CYS A 538 -15.33 -14.88 -2.85
N ALA A 539 -15.05 -16.19 -2.66
CA ALA A 539 -14.58 -16.72 -1.37
C ALA A 539 -13.22 -16.20 -0.94
N ALA A 540 -12.36 -15.76 -1.86
CA ALA A 540 -11.08 -15.17 -1.53
C ALA A 540 -11.21 -13.90 -0.65
N CYS A 541 -12.25 -13.09 -0.94
CA CYS A 541 -12.53 -11.86 -0.20
C CYS A 541 -13.59 -12.06 0.88
N HIS A 542 -14.63 -12.87 0.58
CA HIS A 542 -15.80 -13.01 1.45
C HIS A 542 -15.81 -14.29 2.29
N LEU A 543 -14.73 -15.08 2.25
CA LEU A 543 -14.59 -16.43 2.82
C LEU A 543 -15.62 -17.44 2.28
N ALA A 544 -15.35 -18.73 2.45
CA ALA A 544 -16.21 -19.80 1.94
C ALA A 544 -17.58 -19.86 2.63
N ASP A 545 -17.67 -19.34 3.84
CA ASP A 545 -18.89 -19.26 4.66
C ASP A 545 -19.62 -17.91 4.57
N GLY A 546 -19.06 -16.94 3.85
CA GLY A 546 -19.66 -15.63 3.65
C GLY A 546 -19.44 -14.65 4.81
N THR A 547 -18.65 -15.00 5.83
CA THR A 547 -18.44 -14.14 7.01
C THR A 547 -17.57 -12.91 6.73
N GLY A 548 -16.92 -12.88 5.56
CA GLY A 548 -16.08 -11.75 5.15
C GLY A 548 -14.65 -11.83 5.67
N ARG A 549 -13.73 -11.27 4.90
CA ARG A 549 -12.31 -11.10 5.26
C ARG A 549 -11.81 -9.75 4.75
N ILE A 550 -11.42 -9.68 3.48
CA ILE A 550 -11.13 -8.43 2.76
C ILE A 550 -12.44 -7.80 2.29
N GLY A 551 -13.39 -8.63 1.86
CA GLY A 551 -14.74 -8.22 1.49
C GLY A 551 -15.69 -8.25 2.69
N SER A 552 -16.73 -7.43 2.63
CA SER A 552 -17.78 -7.33 3.65
C SER A 552 -18.38 -8.68 4.01
N ASN A 553 -18.88 -8.81 5.23
CA ASN A 553 -19.72 -9.93 5.64
C ASN A 553 -21.00 -9.95 4.78
N LEU A 554 -21.30 -11.08 4.14
CA LEU A 554 -22.45 -11.26 3.24
C LEU A 554 -23.64 -11.92 3.91
N ILE A 555 -23.44 -12.42 5.14
CA ILE A 555 -24.48 -13.19 5.86
C ILE A 555 -25.15 -12.41 6.99
N ASP A 556 -24.62 -11.27 7.38
CA ASP A 556 -25.26 -10.35 8.31
C ASP A 556 -26.29 -9.45 7.60
N ASN A 557 -26.92 -8.56 8.36
CA ASN A 557 -27.91 -7.61 7.83
C ASN A 557 -27.34 -6.18 7.69
N ASN A 558 -26.02 -6.03 7.81
CA ASN A 558 -25.31 -4.77 7.64
C ASN A 558 -24.88 -4.64 6.18
N TYR A 559 -25.45 -3.69 5.48
CA TYR A 559 -25.23 -3.51 4.04
C TYR A 559 -24.49 -2.21 3.78
N THR A 560 -23.31 -2.29 3.21
CA THR A 560 -22.54 -1.12 2.72
C THR A 560 -23.34 -0.29 1.72
N TYR A 561 -24.12 -0.98 0.90
CA TYR A 561 -25.02 -0.35 -0.08
C TYR A 561 -26.47 -0.71 0.25
N PRO A 562 -27.35 0.25 0.62
CA PRO A 562 -28.75 -0.03 0.99
C PRO A 562 -29.55 -0.80 -0.08
N ARG A 563 -29.19 -0.63 -1.36
CA ARG A 563 -29.83 -1.35 -2.48
C ARG A 563 -29.58 -2.86 -2.45
N VAL A 564 -28.53 -3.35 -1.81
CA VAL A 564 -28.22 -4.80 -1.66
C VAL A 564 -29.28 -5.54 -0.84
N LYS A 565 -30.19 -4.82 -0.18
CA LYS A 565 -31.40 -5.43 0.43
C LYS A 565 -32.37 -6.00 -0.61
N THR A 566 -32.19 -5.66 -1.88
CA THR A 566 -32.98 -6.17 -3.00
C THR A 566 -32.15 -7.09 -3.89
N ASP A 567 -32.80 -8.00 -4.60
CA ASP A 567 -32.13 -8.87 -5.56
C ASP A 567 -31.46 -8.03 -6.68
N VAL A 568 -32.12 -6.95 -7.11
CA VAL A 568 -31.58 -6.03 -8.12
C VAL A 568 -30.28 -5.39 -7.62
N GLY A 569 -30.28 -4.80 -6.43
CA GLY A 569 -29.08 -4.15 -5.89
C GLY A 569 -27.95 -5.14 -5.60
N THR A 570 -28.25 -6.35 -5.17
CA THR A 570 -27.22 -7.41 -5.02
C THR A 570 -26.62 -7.77 -6.38
N PHE A 571 -27.45 -7.92 -7.41
CA PHE A 571 -26.98 -8.16 -8.78
C PHE A 571 -26.13 -6.99 -9.31
N GLU A 572 -26.58 -5.75 -9.09
CA GLU A 572 -25.86 -4.53 -9.51
C GLU A 572 -24.46 -4.46 -8.90
N VAL A 573 -24.32 -4.77 -7.61
CA VAL A 573 -23.02 -4.81 -6.92
C VAL A 573 -22.11 -5.90 -7.49
N ILE A 574 -22.64 -7.09 -7.74
CA ILE A 574 -21.83 -8.17 -8.30
C ILE A 574 -21.51 -7.89 -9.77
N TYR A 575 -22.50 -7.53 -10.57
CA TYR A 575 -22.31 -7.30 -12.01
C TYR A 575 -21.51 -6.03 -12.30
N GLY A 576 -21.85 -4.92 -11.67
CA GLY A 576 -21.27 -3.59 -11.93
C GLY A 576 -20.06 -3.24 -11.07
N GLY A 577 -19.80 -4.03 -10.02
CA GLY A 577 -18.79 -3.71 -9.01
C GLY A 577 -19.24 -2.68 -7.99
N ALA A 578 -18.41 -2.45 -6.99
CA ALA A 578 -18.63 -1.51 -5.90
C ALA A 578 -17.32 -0.79 -5.54
N SER A 579 -17.25 -0.09 -4.40
CA SER A 579 -16.01 0.53 -3.95
C SER A 579 -14.94 -0.49 -3.56
N GLY A 580 -13.69 -0.09 -3.61
CA GLY A 580 -12.56 -0.91 -3.19
C GLY A 580 -12.34 -2.13 -4.06
N ALA A 581 -12.07 -3.25 -3.42
CA ALA A 581 -11.76 -4.52 -4.08
C ALA A 581 -12.95 -5.20 -4.78
N MET A 582 -14.19 -4.72 -4.58
CA MET A 582 -15.37 -5.32 -5.22
C MET A 582 -15.54 -4.84 -6.65
N GLN A 583 -14.91 -5.54 -7.56
CA GLN A 583 -14.92 -5.20 -8.99
C GLN A 583 -16.18 -5.68 -9.72
N SER A 584 -16.30 -5.20 -10.96
CA SER A 584 -17.32 -5.67 -11.91
C SER A 584 -17.06 -7.12 -12.34
N PHE A 585 -18.04 -7.98 -12.17
CA PHE A 585 -18.03 -9.35 -12.67
C PHE A 585 -18.84 -9.53 -13.96
N GLY A 586 -19.51 -8.50 -14.46
CA GLY A 586 -20.37 -8.57 -15.64
C GLY A 586 -19.69 -8.99 -16.94
N GLY A 587 -18.37 -8.88 -17.05
CA GLY A 587 -17.61 -9.40 -18.19
C GLY A 587 -16.91 -10.74 -17.94
N ARG A 588 -17.15 -11.40 -16.79
CA ARG A 588 -16.37 -12.55 -16.31
C ARG A 588 -17.23 -13.71 -15.82
N VAL A 589 -18.39 -13.40 -15.27
CA VAL A 589 -19.35 -14.36 -14.74
C VAL A 589 -20.66 -14.16 -15.51
N SER A 590 -21.23 -15.25 -16.00
CA SER A 590 -22.50 -15.16 -16.73
C SER A 590 -23.59 -14.58 -15.83
N GLN A 591 -24.55 -13.89 -16.43
CA GLN A 591 -25.68 -13.34 -15.69
C GLN A 591 -26.42 -14.43 -14.90
N ASP A 592 -26.52 -15.62 -15.49
CA ASP A 592 -27.13 -16.79 -14.88
C ASP A 592 -26.35 -17.30 -13.66
N ASP A 593 -25.03 -17.33 -13.74
CA ASP A 593 -24.18 -17.74 -12.61
C ASP A 593 -24.16 -16.69 -11.50
N ILE A 594 -24.26 -15.39 -11.81
CA ILE A 594 -24.45 -14.34 -10.80
C ILE A 594 -25.74 -14.61 -10.00
N LEU A 595 -26.85 -14.94 -10.66
CA LEU A 595 -28.13 -15.28 -9.99
C LEU A 595 -28.00 -16.51 -9.09
N LYS A 596 -27.24 -17.53 -9.51
CA LYS A 596 -26.95 -18.72 -8.70
C LYS A 596 -26.03 -18.38 -7.51
N ILE A 597 -25.01 -17.54 -7.69
CA ILE A 597 -24.17 -17.02 -6.60
C ILE A 597 -25.04 -16.33 -5.55
N MET A 598 -25.94 -15.45 -5.96
CA MET A 598 -26.88 -14.77 -5.06
C MET A 598 -27.74 -15.78 -4.28
N THR A 599 -28.20 -16.85 -4.94
CA THR A 599 -28.98 -17.93 -4.30
C THR A 599 -28.15 -18.68 -3.26
N TYR A 600 -26.86 -18.93 -3.53
CA TYR A 600 -25.94 -19.52 -2.56
C TYR A 600 -25.71 -18.59 -1.37
N MET A 601 -25.45 -17.30 -1.61
CA MET A 601 -25.29 -16.30 -0.53
C MET A 601 -26.53 -16.26 0.38
N GLU A 602 -27.75 -16.30 -0.20
CA GLU A 602 -28.98 -16.38 0.60
C GLU A 602 -29.05 -17.67 1.44
N SER A 603 -28.54 -18.78 0.94
CA SER A 603 -28.50 -20.05 1.67
C SER A 603 -27.53 -20.04 2.86
N LEU A 604 -26.51 -19.22 2.82
CA LEU A 604 -25.57 -19.02 3.94
C LEU A 604 -26.23 -18.26 5.10
N LYS A 605 -27.11 -17.29 4.81
CA LYS A 605 -27.84 -16.51 5.83
C LYS A 605 -28.84 -17.33 6.65
N LYS A 606 -29.24 -18.50 6.17
CA LYS A 606 -30.22 -19.38 6.82
C LYS A 606 -29.61 -20.44 7.75
N LYS A 607 -28.30 -20.43 7.88
CA LYS A 607 -27.57 -21.31 8.80
C LYS A 607 -27.20 -20.57 10.08
#